data_4c027b479062dd6c645f2ff3e5ff8164
#
_entry.id   4c027b479062dd6c645f2ff3e5ff8164
#
_cell.length_a   1.000
_cell.length_b   1.000
_cell.length_c   1.000
_cell.angle_alpha   90.00
_cell.angle_beta   90.00
_cell.angle_gamma   90.00
#
_symmetry.space_group_name_H-M   'P 1'
#
loop_
_entity.id
_entity.type
_entity.pdbx_description
1 polymer ?
#
loop_
_entity_poly.entity_id
_entity_poly.type
_entity_poly.pdbx_seq_one_letter_code
_entity_poly.pdbx_strand_id
1 'polypeptide(L)'
;PDEKMVATQEISIDSAFFRYPYRVAVKDSIAIIMDLHNDSHYFYAFTYPEWKPIAPFGKRGEAPGEMLSAEMFQFSALDSVWPLDANRMLITRWSVSPTDKTVLRKEEIRLDKTLVRSLDFYRTDSAFLITNYLGDFRYHKVSHSGKPIKNIGKIPTEISYEQYIHPALAQAWRSFTDYNPKNGIYAMATQLGEALEIYNLKTQTHNVIYGPAGEPQFIAKGGEGFPTGIKGFVDIQVTDDYIYTVFDGMSWKERDKFYERGMSAPKGGHFLYVFDLAG
;
A
#
# COMPACT_ATOMS: atom_id res chain seq x y z
N PRO A 1 11.78 -3.85 -23.69
CA PRO A 1 11.44 -4.81 -22.63
C PRO A 1 11.10 -6.15 -23.25
N ASP A 2 11.48 -7.24 -22.60
CA ASP A 2 11.09 -8.59 -23.00
C ASP A 2 9.71 -8.88 -22.41
N GLU A 3 8.74 -9.23 -23.26
CA GLU A 3 7.41 -9.63 -22.83
C GLU A 3 7.32 -11.15 -22.70
N LYS A 4 6.76 -11.62 -21.58
CA LYS A 4 6.52 -13.03 -21.32
C LYS A 4 5.12 -13.24 -20.75
N MET A 5 4.45 -14.29 -21.20
CA MET A 5 3.20 -14.73 -20.59
C MET A 5 3.48 -15.38 -19.24
N VAL A 6 2.77 -14.93 -18.21
CA VAL A 6 2.82 -15.50 -16.86
C VAL A 6 1.60 -16.38 -16.65
N ALA A 7 1.82 -17.64 -16.30
CA ALA A 7 0.73 -18.52 -15.92
C ALA A 7 0.24 -18.18 -14.51
N THR A 8 -1.07 -18.13 -14.32
CA THR A 8 -1.70 -17.91 -13.01
C THR A 8 -2.53 -19.11 -12.60
N GLN A 9 -2.62 -19.34 -11.30
CA GLN A 9 -3.49 -20.36 -10.71
C GLN A 9 -4.49 -19.68 -9.80
N GLU A 10 -5.77 -20.00 -10.00
CA GLU A 10 -6.82 -19.57 -9.08
C GLU A 10 -6.77 -20.42 -7.80
N ILE A 11 -6.83 -19.74 -6.64
CA ILE A 11 -6.87 -20.39 -5.33
C ILE A 11 -8.26 -20.17 -4.74
N SER A 12 -9.00 -21.28 -4.52
CA SER A 12 -10.29 -21.26 -3.84
C SER A 12 -10.08 -21.37 -2.32
N ILE A 13 -10.68 -20.46 -1.55
CA ILE A 13 -10.66 -20.47 -0.09
C ILE A 13 -12.10 -20.56 0.41
N ASP A 14 -12.61 -21.78 0.53
CA ASP A 14 -14.02 -22.05 0.90
C ASP A 14 -14.33 -21.70 2.37
N SER A 15 -13.31 -21.51 3.20
CA SER A 15 -13.44 -21.24 4.63
C SER A 15 -13.63 -19.77 5.00
N ALA A 16 -13.55 -18.86 4.02
CA ALA A 16 -13.72 -17.42 4.23
C ALA A 16 -14.43 -16.77 3.05
N PHE A 17 -15.31 -15.84 3.33
CA PHE A 17 -15.94 -15.00 2.32
C PHE A 17 -15.28 -13.62 2.31
N PHE A 18 -14.69 -13.26 1.18
CA PHE A 18 -14.08 -11.96 0.96
C PHE A 18 -14.98 -11.07 0.11
N ARG A 19 -15.18 -9.83 0.54
CA ARG A 19 -15.90 -8.82 -0.24
C ARG A 19 -14.96 -8.01 -1.12
N TYR A 20 -13.84 -7.61 -0.56
CA TYR A 20 -12.81 -6.86 -1.27
C TYR A 20 -11.41 -7.22 -0.71
N PRO A 21 -10.87 -8.39 -1.12
CA PRO A 21 -9.49 -8.75 -0.79
C PRO A 21 -8.55 -7.74 -1.45
N TYR A 22 -7.89 -6.93 -0.62
CA TYR A 22 -7.14 -5.77 -1.08
C TYR A 22 -5.64 -6.03 -1.09
N ARG A 23 -5.13 -6.67 -0.04
CA ARG A 23 -3.71 -7.03 0.07
C ARG A 23 -3.55 -8.45 0.59
N VAL A 24 -2.48 -9.09 0.13
CA VAL A 24 -2.03 -10.37 0.67
C VAL A 24 -0.54 -10.26 1.01
N ALA A 25 -0.14 -10.82 2.13
CA ALA A 25 1.26 -10.99 2.48
C ALA A 25 1.51 -12.42 2.93
N VAL A 26 2.59 -13.01 2.45
CA VAL A 26 3.03 -14.36 2.81
C VAL A 26 4.39 -14.27 3.49
N LYS A 27 4.50 -14.92 4.64
CA LYS A 27 5.77 -15.06 5.34
C LYS A 27 5.88 -16.48 5.86
N ASP A 28 6.94 -17.18 5.45
CA ASP A 28 7.18 -18.59 5.77
C ASP A 28 5.96 -19.46 5.38
N SER A 29 5.30 -20.09 6.33
CA SER A 29 4.14 -20.96 6.12
C SER A 29 2.79 -20.28 6.43
N ILE A 30 2.74 -18.95 6.48
CA ILE A 30 1.54 -18.18 6.83
C ILE A 30 1.24 -17.15 5.76
N ALA A 31 -0.04 -17.07 5.38
CA ALA A 31 -0.59 -16.01 4.56
C ALA A 31 -1.57 -15.16 5.39
N ILE A 32 -1.56 -13.85 5.18
CA ILE A 32 -2.55 -12.92 5.73
C ILE A 32 -3.21 -12.21 4.56
N ILE A 33 -4.55 -12.25 4.53
CA ILE A 33 -5.36 -11.51 3.57
C ILE A 33 -6.04 -10.36 4.30
N MET A 34 -5.93 -9.16 3.74
CA MET A 34 -6.66 -7.97 4.18
C MET A 34 -7.89 -7.78 3.30
N ASP A 35 -9.07 -7.67 3.93
CA ASP A 35 -10.34 -7.39 3.25
C ASP A 35 -10.90 -6.05 3.73
N LEU A 36 -10.95 -5.05 2.84
CA LEU A 36 -11.38 -3.70 3.17
C LEU A 36 -12.88 -3.57 3.43
N HIS A 37 -13.71 -4.47 2.89
CA HIS A 37 -15.17 -4.34 2.91
C HIS A 37 -15.87 -5.45 3.69
N ASN A 38 -15.14 -6.33 4.36
CA ASN A 38 -15.76 -7.34 5.23
C ASN A 38 -16.46 -6.68 6.42
N ASP A 39 -17.59 -7.22 6.85
CA ASP A 39 -18.41 -6.62 7.90
C ASP A 39 -17.85 -6.83 9.31
N SER A 40 -17.05 -7.87 9.51
CA SER A 40 -16.60 -8.30 10.84
C SER A 40 -15.13 -7.98 11.14
N HIS A 41 -14.23 -8.34 10.25
CA HIS A 41 -12.79 -8.21 10.46
C HIS A 41 -12.10 -7.69 9.20
N TYR A 42 -10.97 -7.03 9.40
CA TYR A 42 -10.13 -6.56 8.30
C TYR A 42 -9.13 -7.61 7.83
N PHE A 43 -8.70 -8.55 8.69
CA PHE A 43 -7.61 -9.46 8.39
C PHE A 43 -8.00 -10.91 8.69
N TYR A 44 -7.45 -11.80 7.85
CA TYR A 44 -7.65 -13.24 7.93
C TYR A 44 -6.31 -13.94 7.77
N ALA A 45 -5.90 -14.73 8.78
CA ALA A 45 -4.68 -15.51 8.76
C ALA A 45 -4.96 -16.95 8.33
N PHE A 46 -4.10 -17.48 7.46
CA PHE A 46 -4.16 -18.85 6.91
C PHE A 46 -2.79 -19.51 6.98
N THR A 47 -2.77 -20.85 6.95
CA THR A 47 -1.54 -21.57 6.59
C THR A 47 -1.23 -21.37 5.12
N TYR A 48 0.04 -21.47 4.73
CA TYR A 48 0.49 -21.41 3.35
C TYR A 48 1.45 -22.58 3.07
N PRO A 49 1.30 -23.33 1.95
CA PRO A 49 0.42 -23.06 0.80
C PRO A 49 -1.00 -23.67 0.89
N GLU A 50 -1.42 -24.32 1.99
CA GLU A 50 -2.66 -25.08 2.09
C GLU A 50 -3.92 -24.21 2.26
N TRP A 51 -3.78 -22.92 2.59
CA TRP A 51 -4.84 -21.95 2.82
C TRP A 51 -5.88 -22.38 3.87
N LYS A 52 -5.45 -23.13 4.89
CA LYS A 52 -6.31 -23.50 6.02
C LYS A 52 -6.45 -22.32 6.98
N PRO A 53 -7.67 -22.03 7.48
CA PRO A 53 -7.89 -20.89 8.34
C PRO A 53 -7.19 -21.07 9.69
N ILE A 54 -6.55 -19.99 10.15
CA ILE A 54 -5.99 -19.86 11.49
C ILE A 54 -6.96 -19.06 12.35
N ALA A 55 -7.10 -17.75 12.09
CA ALA A 55 -8.04 -16.89 12.78
C ALA A 55 -8.25 -15.57 12.01
N PRO A 56 -9.44 -14.95 12.08
CA PRO A 56 -9.64 -13.55 11.74
C PRO A 56 -9.11 -12.64 12.87
N PHE A 57 -8.71 -11.40 12.52
CA PHE A 57 -8.30 -10.39 13.49
C PHE A 57 -8.53 -8.97 12.98
N GLY A 58 -8.30 -7.97 13.83
CA GLY A 58 -8.62 -6.59 13.48
C GLY A 58 -10.13 -6.40 13.30
N LYS A 59 -10.91 -6.72 14.36
CA LYS A 59 -12.36 -6.58 14.37
C LYS A 59 -12.77 -5.14 14.03
N ARG A 60 -13.77 -4.98 13.17
CA ARG A 60 -14.33 -3.69 12.81
C ARG A 60 -15.17 -3.13 13.95
N GLY A 61 -15.03 -1.83 14.19
CA GLY A 61 -15.90 -1.13 15.13
C GLY A 61 -15.22 0.01 15.87
N GLU A 62 -15.99 0.63 16.75
CA GLU A 62 -15.59 1.80 17.52
C GLU A 62 -15.13 1.46 18.93
N ALA A 63 -15.40 0.26 19.42
CA ALA A 63 -15.04 -0.15 20.77
C ALA A 63 -13.52 -0.21 20.99
N PRO A 64 -13.05 -0.14 22.24
CA PRO A 64 -11.65 -0.35 22.55
C PRO A 64 -11.13 -1.67 21.99
N GLY A 65 -10.01 -1.62 21.27
CA GLY A 65 -9.42 -2.81 20.63
C GLY A 65 -9.94 -3.12 19.22
N GLU A 66 -11.02 -2.49 18.78
CA GLU A 66 -11.54 -2.57 17.41
C GLU A 66 -10.83 -1.55 16.49
N MET A 67 -10.98 -1.71 15.18
CA MET A 67 -10.39 -0.88 14.15
C MET A 67 -11.46 -0.13 13.36
N LEU A 68 -11.22 1.17 13.10
CA LEU A 68 -12.13 2.00 12.30
C LEU A 68 -11.82 1.93 10.80
N SER A 69 -10.53 1.93 10.43
CA SER A 69 -10.09 1.99 9.03
C SER A 69 -8.73 1.34 8.89
N ALA A 70 -8.70 0.08 8.51
CA ALA A 70 -7.45 -0.56 8.11
C ALA A 70 -7.07 -0.10 6.69
N GLU A 71 -5.86 0.41 6.53
CA GLU A 71 -5.36 0.89 5.23
C GLU A 71 -4.20 0.05 4.72
N MET A 72 -3.39 -0.47 5.62
CA MET A 72 -2.20 -1.22 5.29
C MET A 72 -1.80 -2.14 6.43
N PHE A 73 -1.07 -3.20 6.13
CA PHE A 73 -0.36 -3.99 7.14
C PHE A 73 0.99 -4.47 6.62
N GLN A 74 1.89 -4.71 7.54
CA GLN A 74 3.15 -5.39 7.30
C GLN A 74 3.18 -6.73 8.02
N PHE A 75 3.78 -7.72 7.39
CA PHE A 75 3.99 -9.02 7.99
C PHE A 75 5.47 -9.43 7.83
N SER A 76 6.27 -9.21 8.86
CA SER A 76 7.71 -9.49 8.85
C SER A 76 8.08 -10.79 9.60
N ALA A 77 7.31 -11.18 10.61
CA ALA A 77 7.49 -12.41 11.38
C ALA A 77 6.17 -12.78 12.08
N LEU A 78 6.06 -14.01 12.61
CA LEU A 78 4.84 -14.50 13.29
C LEU A 78 4.40 -13.63 14.48
N ASP A 79 5.32 -12.97 15.16
CA ASP A 79 5.04 -12.05 16.26
C ASP A 79 5.03 -10.58 15.82
N SER A 80 5.11 -10.31 14.53
CA SER A 80 5.33 -8.99 13.94
C SER A 80 4.44 -8.75 12.74
N VAL A 81 3.13 -8.83 12.96
CA VAL A 81 2.09 -8.35 12.06
C VAL A 81 1.68 -6.95 12.52
N TRP A 82 1.80 -5.97 11.64
CA TRP A 82 1.64 -4.56 11.95
C TRP A 82 0.56 -3.89 11.10
N PRO A 83 -0.72 -3.93 11.50
CA PRO A 83 -1.78 -3.13 10.87
C PRO A 83 -1.68 -1.65 11.22
N LEU A 84 -2.08 -0.81 10.25
CA LEU A 84 -2.32 0.62 10.43
C LEU A 84 -3.83 0.90 10.37
N ASP A 85 -4.37 1.49 11.44
CA ASP A 85 -5.67 2.13 11.47
C ASP A 85 -5.50 3.63 11.23
N ALA A 86 -5.80 4.08 10.01
CA ALA A 86 -5.56 5.47 9.61
C ALA A 86 -6.47 6.45 10.36
N ASN A 87 -7.74 6.10 10.61
CA ASN A 87 -8.68 6.99 11.30
C ASN A 87 -8.37 7.12 12.79
N ARG A 88 -7.82 6.07 13.42
CA ARG A 88 -7.34 6.14 14.80
C ARG A 88 -5.91 6.65 14.91
N MET A 89 -5.21 6.80 13.77
CA MET A 89 -3.77 7.11 13.71
C MET A 89 -2.97 6.17 14.60
N LEU A 90 -3.17 4.87 14.40
CA LEU A 90 -2.71 3.82 15.30
C LEU A 90 -2.05 2.70 14.49
N ILE A 91 -0.79 2.40 14.80
CA ILE A 91 -0.12 1.18 14.37
C ILE A 91 -0.18 0.19 15.53
N THR A 92 -0.58 -1.05 15.26
CA THR A 92 -0.66 -2.09 16.28
C THR A 92 0.24 -3.27 15.89
N ARG A 93 0.82 -3.96 16.88
CA ARG A 93 1.55 -5.21 16.66
C ARG A 93 0.72 -6.41 17.12
N TRP A 94 0.69 -7.42 16.27
CA TRP A 94 0.00 -8.68 16.54
C TRP A 94 0.93 -9.86 16.35
N SER A 95 0.69 -10.94 17.11
CA SER A 95 1.36 -12.24 16.95
C SER A 95 0.37 -13.28 16.45
N VAL A 96 0.80 -14.09 15.49
CA VAL A 96 0.04 -15.21 14.92
C VAL A 96 0.60 -16.52 15.51
N SER A 97 -0.26 -17.36 16.08
CA SER A 97 0.06 -18.72 16.49
C SER A 97 -0.71 -19.72 15.62
N PRO A 98 -0.05 -20.35 14.64
CA PRO A 98 -0.70 -21.39 13.80
C PRO A 98 -1.13 -22.61 14.62
N THR A 99 -0.33 -22.97 15.63
CA THR A 99 -0.59 -24.13 16.50
C THR A 99 -1.83 -23.93 17.35
N ASP A 100 -1.94 -22.77 18.00
CA ASP A 100 -3.08 -22.44 18.87
C ASP A 100 -4.27 -21.88 18.08
N LYS A 101 -4.09 -21.63 16.77
CA LYS A 101 -5.07 -20.98 15.89
C LYS A 101 -5.55 -19.65 16.46
N THR A 102 -4.62 -18.81 16.92
CA THR A 102 -4.91 -17.52 17.53
C THR A 102 -4.10 -16.39 16.91
N VAL A 103 -4.65 -15.19 16.95
CA VAL A 103 -3.94 -13.93 16.63
C VAL A 103 -4.16 -12.98 17.79
N LEU A 104 -3.07 -12.55 18.43
CA LEU A 104 -3.12 -11.77 19.66
C LEU A 104 -2.47 -10.40 19.48
N ARG A 105 -3.18 -9.35 19.87
CA ARG A 105 -2.66 -7.98 19.92
C ARG A 105 -1.64 -7.85 21.06
N LYS A 106 -0.48 -7.25 20.77
CA LYS A 106 0.67 -7.14 21.68
C LYS A 106 1.03 -5.71 22.04
N GLU A 107 0.91 -4.78 21.08
CA GLU A 107 1.43 -3.43 21.22
C GLU A 107 0.58 -2.41 20.45
N GLU A 108 0.56 -1.19 20.93
CA GLU A 108 -0.05 -0.04 20.27
C GLU A 108 0.95 1.10 20.16
N ILE A 109 1.03 1.70 18.98
CA ILE A 109 1.83 2.89 18.73
C ILE A 109 0.92 3.95 18.15
N ARG A 110 0.65 4.99 18.94
CA ARG A 110 -0.14 6.13 18.51
C ARG A 110 0.73 7.09 17.71
N LEU A 111 0.31 7.39 16.51
CA LEU A 111 0.98 8.36 15.66
C LEU A 111 0.66 9.80 16.12
N ASP A 112 1.61 10.69 15.90
CA ASP A 112 1.43 12.11 16.18
C ASP A 112 0.29 12.68 15.33
N LYS A 113 -0.50 13.58 15.91
CA LYS A 113 -1.64 14.22 15.26
C LYS A 113 -1.32 14.99 13.98
N THR A 114 -0.07 15.32 13.76
CA THR A 114 0.39 15.95 12.50
C THR A 114 0.53 14.98 11.34
N LEU A 115 0.51 13.67 11.61
CA LEU A 115 0.64 12.61 10.61
C LEU A 115 -0.73 12.18 10.05
N VAL A 116 -1.66 13.12 9.87
CA VAL A 116 -2.97 12.84 9.26
C VAL A 116 -2.82 12.32 7.83
N ARG A 117 -3.79 11.52 7.37
CA ARG A 117 -3.78 10.82 6.07
C ARG A 117 -2.54 9.93 5.87
N SER A 118 -2.03 9.35 6.94
CA SER A 118 -1.06 8.25 6.86
C SER A 118 -1.79 6.98 6.42
N LEU A 119 -1.64 6.59 5.17
CA LEU A 119 -2.38 5.47 4.58
C LEU A 119 -1.48 4.27 4.27
N ASP A 120 -0.17 4.47 4.30
CA ASP A 120 0.83 3.45 4.09
C ASP A 120 2.06 3.70 4.97
N PHE A 121 2.74 2.65 5.41
CA PHE A 121 3.93 2.79 6.21
C PHE A 121 4.87 1.60 6.05
N TYR A 122 6.13 1.78 6.43
CA TYR A 122 7.10 0.71 6.54
C TYR A 122 7.89 0.83 7.84
N ARG A 123 8.06 -0.29 8.54
CA ARG A 123 8.89 -0.36 9.74
C ARG A 123 10.31 -0.75 9.34
N THR A 124 11.27 0.11 9.62
CA THR A 124 12.71 -0.17 9.56
C THR A 124 13.25 -0.43 10.96
N ASP A 125 14.52 -0.80 11.09
CA ASP A 125 15.16 -1.02 12.39
C ASP A 125 15.21 0.25 13.26
N SER A 126 15.22 1.43 12.65
CA SER A 126 15.40 2.71 13.35
C SER A 126 14.16 3.60 13.37
N ALA A 127 13.15 3.36 12.53
CA ALA A 127 12.01 4.26 12.35
C ALA A 127 10.87 3.61 11.59
N PHE A 128 9.75 4.32 11.51
CA PHE A 128 8.74 4.13 10.46
C PHE A 128 9.00 5.08 9.30
N LEU A 129 8.80 4.61 8.09
CA LEU A 129 8.64 5.43 6.89
C LEU A 129 7.13 5.50 6.64
N ILE A 130 6.54 6.68 6.70
CA ILE A 130 5.09 6.87 6.55
C ILE A 130 4.84 7.79 5.38
N THR A 131 4.04 7.35 4.40
CA THR A 131 3.69 8.16 3.24
C THR A 131 2.95 9.44 3.62
N ASN A 132 3.20 10.52 2.88
CA ASN A 132 2.57 11.81 3.10
C ASN A 132 1.61 12.14 1.94
N TYR A 133 0.32 12.31 2.25
CA TYR A 133 -0.70 12.65 1.26
C TYR A 133 -1.38 14.00 1.52
N LEU A 134 -0.73 14.89 2.27
CA LEU A 134 -1.24 16.23 2.57
C LEU A 134 -0.35 17.36 2.09
N GLY A 135 0.93 17.13 1.86
CA GLY A 135 1.92 18.18 1.64
C GLY A 135 2.88 17.88 0.51
N ASP A 136 3.99 18.60 0.51
CA ASP A 136 4.99 18.60 -0.57
C ASP A 136 5.99 17.45 -0.47
N PHE A 137 5.95 16.71 0.62
CA PHE A 137 6.93 15.66 0.89
C PHE A 137 6.35 14.29 0.51
N ARG A 138 7.23 13.35 0.13
CA ARG A 138 6.80 12.00 -0.23
C ARG A 138 6.53 11.13 0.99
N TYR A 139 7.37 11.23 2.01
CA TYR A 139 7.17 10.46 3.23
C TYR A 139 7.79 11.13 4.47
N HIS A 140 7.32 10.70 5.62
CA HIS A 140 7.86 11.07 6.92
C HIS A 140 8.73 9.94 7.46
N LYS A 141 9.88 10.29 8.02
CA LYS A 141 10.57 9.42 8.97
C LYS A 141 10.00 9.68 10.35
N VAL A 142 9.49 8.62 11.00
CA VAL A 142 8.76 8.70 12.28
C VAL A 142 9.40 7.72 13.25
N SER A 143 9.62 8.13 14.51
CA SER A 143 10.16 7.23 15.53
C SER A 143 9.24 6.04 15.83
N HIS A 144 9.77 4.96 16.41
CA HIS A 144 8.95 3.84 16.87
C HIS A 144 7.97 4.21 18.00
N SER A 145 8.08 5.42 18.58
CA SER A 145 7.08 5.98 19.49
C SER A 145 6.01 6.83 18.79
N GLY A 146 5.97 6.84 17.46
CA GLY A 146 4.96 7.55 16.67
C GLY A 146 5.23 9.05 16.47
N LYS A 147 6.43 9.56 16.80
CA LYS A 147 6.78 10.99 16.70
C LYS A 147 7.52 11.30 15.41
N PRO A 148 7.14 12.38 14.67
CA PRO A 148 7.86 12.82 13.47
C PRO A 148 9.33 13.12 13.78
N ILE A 149 10.23 12.68 12.89
CA ILE A 149 11.66 12.97 12.93
C ILE A 149 12.03 13.91 11.79
N LYS A 150 11.62 13.59 10.56
CA LYS A 150 12.00 14.31 9.34
C LYS A 150 11.01 14.05 8.20
N ASN A 151 10.78 15.07 7.38
CA ASN A 151 10.10 14.95 6.09
C ASN A 151 11.13 14.69 4.99
N ILE A 152 10.83 13.81 4.05
CA ILE A 152 11.78 13.35 3.03
C ILE A 152 11.12 13.34 1.66
N GLY A 153 11.94 13.68 0.64
CA GLY A 153 11.52 13.75 -0.76
C GLY A 153 10.56 14.89 -1.03
N LYS A 154 10.60 15.40 -2.24
CA LYS A 154 9.56 16.27 -2.80
C LYS A 154 8.76 15.42 -3.80
N ILE A 155 7.53 15.82 -4.08
CA ILE A 155 6.77 15.21 -5.17
C ILE A 155 7.51 15.55 -6.47
N PRO A 156 7.95 14.53 -7.25
CA PRO A 156 8.81 14.73 -8.41
C PRO A 156 7.99 15.11 -9.65
N THR A 157 7.17 16.15 -9.54
CA THR A 157 6.36 16.64 -10.66
C THR A 157 7.08 17.75 -11.41
N GLU A 158 6.98 17.72 -12.74
CA GLU A 158 7.46 18.80 -13.61
C GLU A 158 6.38 19.88 -13.83
N ILE A 159 5.13 19.59 -13.43
CA ILE A 159 4.02 20.53 -13.59
C ILE A 159 4.12 21.61 -12.50
N SER A 160 4.07 22.89 -12.94
CA SER A 160 3.99 24.01 -12.02
C SER A 160 2.59 24.17 -11.47
N TYR A 161 2.40 23.90 -10.17
CA TYR A 161 1.11 24.08 -9.49
C TYR A 161 1.12 25.33 -8.64
N GLU A 162 -0.03 26.02 -8.59
CA GLU A 162 -0.25 27.11 -7.65
C GLU A 162 -0.36 26.60 -6.20
N GLN A 163 0.00 27.45 -5.22
CA GLN A 163 0.18 27.04 -3.81
C GLN A 163 -1.00 26.33 -3.15
N TYR A 164 -2.24 26.52 -3.59
CA TYR A 164 -3.43 25.91 -3.02
C TYR A 164 -3.74 24.49 -3.53
N ILE A 165 -2.89 23.93 -4.38
CA ILE A 165 -3.11 22.62 -5.00
C ILE A 165 -2.35 21.49 -4.27
N HIS A 166 -1.53 21.81 -3.26
CA HIS A 166 -0.68 20.84 -2.59
C HIS A 166 -1.37 19.56 -2.08
N PRO A 167 -2.52 19.61 -1.39
CA PRO A 167 -3.21 18.38 -0.98
C PRO A 167 -3.69 17.53 -2.17
N ALA A 168 -4.20 18.19 -3.22
CA ALA A 168 -4.67 17.50 -4.43
C ALA A 168 -3.50 16.85 -5.17
N LEU A 169 -2.33 17.52 -5.25
CA LEU A 169 -1.11 16.97 -5.83
C LEU A 169 -0.63 15.76 -5.05
N ALA A 170 -0.52 15.87 -3.72
CA ALA A 170 -0.09 14.77 -2.88
C ALA A 170 -1.03 13.56 -2.98
N GLN A 171 -2.33 13.80 -3.10
CA GLN A 171 -3.34 12.76 -3.31
C GLN A 171 -3.22 12.12 -4.70
N ALA A 172 -2.98 12.90 -5.75
CA ALA A 172 -2.77 12.36 -7.10
C ALA A 172 -1.52 11.49 -7.18
N TRP A 173 -0.47 11.83 -6.43
CA TRP A 173 0.77 11.06 -6.30
C TRP A 173 0.69 9.93 -5.25
N ARG A 174 -0.50 9.60 -4.76
CA ARG A 174 -0.67 8.45 -3.88
C ARG A 174 -0.08 7.20 -4.55
N SER A 175 0.72 6.44 -3.78
CA SER A 175 1.48 5.31 -4.29
C SER A 175 1.28 4.08 -3.42
N PHE A 176 1.41 2.90 -4.01
CA PHE A 176 1.74 1.70 -3.26
C PHE A 176 3.22 1.74 -2.95
N THR A 177 3.60 1.28 -1.77
CA THR A 177 4.99 1.33 -1.33
C THR A 177 5.45 -0.03 -0.84
N ASP A 178 6.74 -0.30 -0.98
CA ASP A 178 7.40 -1.44 -0.35
C ASP A 178 8.86 -1.15 -0.02
N TYR A 179 9.40 -1.83 0.98
CA TYR A 179 10.76 -1.66 1.47
C TYR A 179 11.44 -2.99 1.73
N ASN A 180 12.62 -3.19 1.15
CA ASN A 180 13.45 -4.34 1.47
C ASN A 180 14.65 -3.93 2.36
N PRO A 181 14.72 -4.40 3.62
CA PRO A 181 15.81 -4.04 4.54
C PRO A 181 17.17 -4.57 4.10
N LYS A 182 17.23 -5.67 3.31
CA LYS A 182 18.50 -6.26 2.88
C LYS A 182 19.24 -5.35 1.91
N ASN A 183 18.54 -4.81 0.90
CA ASN A 183 19.17 -3.90 -0.08
C ASN A 183 18.97 -2.42 0.29
N GLY A 184 18.02 -2.08 1.16
CA GLY A 184 17.72 -0.71 1.57
C GLY A 184 16.88 0.07 0.57
N ILE A 185 16.26 -0.61 -0.38
CA ILE A 185 15.39 0.01 -1.38
C ILE A 185 13.99 0.23 -0.79
N TYR A 186 13.54 1.47 -0.83
CA TYR A 186 12.16 1.88 -0.60
C TYR A 186 11.59 2.39 -1.91
N ALA A 187 10.61 1.69 -2.46
CA ALA A 187 10.03 2.02 -3.75
C ALA A 187 8.56 2.45 -3.62
N MET A 188 8.13 3.35 -4.51
CA MET A 188 6.79 3.95 -4.51
C MET A 188 6.25 3.94 -5.94
N ALA A 189 5.23 3.13 -6.22
CA ALA A 189 4.55 3.03 -7.52
C ALA A 189 3.23 3.79 -7.49
N THR A 190 3.05 4.80 -8.33
CA THR A 190 1.89 5.68 -8.30
C THR A 190 0.59 4.97 -8.69
N GLN A 191 -0.50 5.25 -7.96
CA GLN A 191 -1.83 4.71 -8.25
C GLN A 191 -2.49 5.36 -9.48
N LEU A 192 -1.98 6.52 -9.89
CA LEU A 192 -2.37 7.24 -11.11
C LEU A 192 -1.13 7.48 -11.97
N GLY A 193 -1.29 7.49 -13.30
CA GLY A 193 -0.15 7.64 -14.21
C GLY A 193 0.76 6.40 -14.20
N GLU A 194 1.99 6.58 -14.60
CA GLU A 194 2.97 5.50 -14.75
C GLU A 194 4.34 5.97 -14.23
N ALA A 195 4.42 6.21 -12.91
CA ALA A 195 5.65 6.66 -12.27
C ALA A 195 6.07 5.71 -11.15
N LEU A 196 7.36 5.36 -11.12
CA LEU A 196 8.01 4.58 -10.08
C LEU A 196 9.16 5.39 -9.49
N GLU A 197 9.11 5.62 -8.18
CA GLU A 197 10.18 6.24 -7.42
C GLU A 197 10.97 5.18 -6.67
N ILE A 198 12.28 5.26 -6.72
CA ILE A 198 13.20 4.33 -6.05
C ILE A 198 14.13 5.13 -5.14
N TYR A 199 13.97 4.98 -3.84
CA TYR A 199 14.86 5.53 -2.82
C TYR A 199 15.79 4.44 -2.32
N ASN A 200 17.08 4.60 -2.50
CA ASN A 200 18.08 3.78 -1.82
C ASN A 200 18.47 4.45 -0.50
N LEU A 201 17.97 3.92 0.61
CA LEU A 201 18.19 4.52 1.93
C LEU A 201 19.62 4.32 2.46
N LYS A 202 20.40 3.40 1.87
CA LYS A 202 21.81 3.18 2.22
C LYS A 202 22.72 4.19 1.54
N THR A 203 22.51 4.43 0.24
CA THR A 203 23.32 5.38 -0.56
C THR A 203 22.75 6.78 -0.56
N GLN A 204 21.50 6.96 -0.07
CA GLN A 204 20.76 8.22 -0.09
C GLN A 204 20.49 8.76 -1.52
N THR A 205 20.36 7.86 -2.48
CA THR A 205 19.99 8.20 -3.86
C THR A 205 18.49 8.08 -4.07
N HIS A 206 17.97 8.86 -5.03
CA HIS A 206 16.56 8.84 -5.44
C HIS A 206 16.48 8.92 -6.96
N ASN A 207 15.81 7.96 -7.56
CA ASN A 207 15.52 7.89 -8.99
C ASN A 207 14.02 7.89 -9.21
N VAL A 208 13.59 8.51 -10.32
CA VAL A 208 12.20 8.47 -10.77
C VAL A 208 12.17 7.95 -12.19
N ILE A 209 11.32 6.98 -12.45
CA ILE A 209 11.14 6.36 -13.75
C ILE A 209 9.72 6.62 -14.20
N TYR A 210 9.57 7.10 -15.42
CA TYR A 210 8.28 7.33 -16.05
C TYR A 210 8.09 6.36 -17.21
N GLY A 211 6.94 5.67 -17.22
CA GLY A 211 6.50 4.97 -18.41
C GLY A 211 5.80 5.92 -19.41
N PRO A 212 5.26 5.38 -20.52
CA PRO A 212 4.64 6.18 -21.57
C PRO A 212 3.49 7.09 -21.13
N ALA A 213 2.76 6.73 -20.06
CA ALA A 213 1.67 7.54 -19.53
C ALA A 213 2.13 8.69 -18.62
N GLY A 214 3.41 8.71 -18.24
CA GLY A 214 4.02 9.78 -17.47
C GLY A 214 3.49 9.93 -16.05
N GLU A 215 3.59 11.14 -15.50
CA GLU A 215 3.15 11.46 -14.15
C GLU A 215 1.62 11.46 -13.99
N PRO A 216 1.11 11.38 -12.74
CA PRO A 216 -0.32 11.43 -12.44
C PRO A 216 -1.01 12.64 -13.03
N GLN A 217 -2.11 12.42 -13.80
CA GLN A 217 -2.93 13.48 -14.35
C GLN A 217 -4.22 13.63 -13.53
N PHE A 218 -4.54 14.85 -13.13
CA PHE A 218 -5.68 15.15 -12.28
C PHE A 218 -6.19 16.59 -12.46
N ILE A 219 -7.42 16.82 -12.00
CA ILE A 219 -8.00 18.15 -11.85
C ILE A 219 -8.19 18.41 -10.36
N ALA A 220 -7.68 19.54 -9.87
CA ALA A 220 -7.89 19.93 -8.48
C ALA A 220 -9.24 20.65 -8.32
N LYS A 221 -10.06 20.17 -7.37
CA LYS A 221 -11.35 20.79 -7.02
C LYS A 221 -11.62 20.62 -5.53
N GLY A 222 -11.85 21.71 -4.82
CA GLY A 222 -12.15 21.67 -3.39
C GLY A 222 -11.02 21.09 -2.52
N GLY A 223 -9.76 21.17 -2.97
CA GLY A 223 -8.60 20.60 -2.26
C GLY A 223 -8.39 19.10 -2.53
N GLU A 224 -9.19 18.48 -3.38
CA GLU A 224 -9.05 17.08 -3.79
C GLU A 224 -8.57 16.96 -5.23
N GLY A 225 -7.83 15.88 -5.54
CA GLY A 225 -7.32 15.56 -6.86
C GLY A 225 -8.19 14.53 -7.56
N PHE A 226 -8.99 14.95 -8.54
CA PHE A 226 -9.82 14.05 -9.36
C PHE A 226 -8.99 13.51 -10.54
N PRO A 227 -8.83 12.20 -10.69
CA PRO A 227 -8.01 11.61 -11.74
C PRO A 227 -8.63 11.83 -13.13
N THR A 228 -7.77 12.15 -14.11
CA THR A 228 -8.19 12.37 -15.51
C THR A 228 -7.44 11.50 -16.53
N GLY A 229 -6.28 10.98 -16.15
CA GLY A 229 -5.42 10.12 -16.98
C GLY A 229 -5.77 8.64 -16.89
N ILE A 230 -4.80 7.84 -16.50
CA ILE A 230 -4.94 6.40 -16.34
C ILE A 230 -4.88 5.98 -14.87
N LYS A 231 -5.46 4.84 -14.55
CA LYS A 231 -5.16 4.12 -13.33
C LYS A 231 -3.79 3.46 -13.51
N GLY A 232 -2.91 3.70 -12.57
CA GLY A 232 -1.52 3.29 -12.63
C GLY A 232 -1.30 1.90 -12.01
N PHE A 233 -0.38 1.85 -11.07
CA PHE A 233 -0.05 0.62 -10.36
C PHE A 233 -1.11 0.26 -9.31
N VAL A 234 -1.24 -1.04 -9.05
CA VAL A 234 -2.20 -1.59 -8.08
C VAL A 234 -1.52 -2.37 -6.97
N ASP A 235 -0.24 -2.68 -7.12
CA ASP A 235 0.61 -3.25 -6.07
C ASP A 235 2.09 -3.13 -6.42
N ILE A 236 2.96 -3.30 -5.39
CA ILE A 236 4.41 -3.30 -5.53
C ILE A 236 5.05 -4.25 -4.52
N GLN A 237 6.13 -4.92 -4.93
CA GLN A 237 6.98 -5.70 -4.05
C GLN A 237 8.46 -5.51 -4.40
N VAL A 238 9.27 -5.19 -3.40
CA VAL A 238 10.74 -5.07 -3.51
C VAL A 238 11.39 -6.34 -2.98
N THR A 239 11.97 -7.13 -3.85
CA THR A 239 12.75 -8.32 -3.49
C THR A 239 14.24 -7.99 -3.33
N ASP A 240 15.07 -8.99 -3.11
CA ASP A 240 16.52 -8.79 -2.97
C ASP A 240 17.16 -8.28 -4.27
N ASP A 241 16.61 -8.66 -5.43
CA ASP A 241 17.22 -8.43 -6.75
C ASP A 241 16.37 -7.54 -7.68
N TYR A 242 15.04 -7.51 -7.49
CA TYR A 242 14.09 -6.86 -8.40
C TYR A 242 12.98 -6.13 -7.67
N ILE A 243 12.36 -5.20 -8.38
CA ILE A 243 11.10 -4.54 -8.00
C ILE A 243 10.01 -5.07 -8.94
N TYR A 244 8.98 -5.67 -8.36
CA TYR A 244 7.81 -6.15 -9.09
C TYR A 244 6.66 -5.18 -8.86
N THR A 245 5.96 -4.79 -9.94
CA THR A 245 4.77 -3.94 -9.84
C THR A 245 3.66 -4.50 -10.70
N VAL A 246 2.44 -4.41 -10.22
CA VAL A 246 1.25 -4.79 -10.98
C VAL A 246 0.61 -3.54 -11.54
N PHE A 247 0.45 -3.47 -12.87
CA PHE A 247 -0.01 -2.29 -13.58
C PHE A 247 -1.39 -2.50 -14.20
N ASP A 248 -2.27 -1.50 -14.07
CA ASP A 248 -3.64 -1.50 -14.64
C ASP A 248 -3.66 -0.90 -16.05
N GLY A 249 -3.28 0.35 -16.19
CA GLY A 249 -3.17 1.06 -17.46
C GLY A 249 -4.49 1.57 -18.09
N MET A 250 -5.66 1.18 -17.54
CA MET A 250 -6.94 1.62 -18.08
C MET A 250 -7.19 3.10 -17.77
N SER A 251 -7.64 3.87 -18.79
CA SER A 251 -8.00 5.27 -18.59
C SER A 251 -9.29 5.42 -17.77
N TRP A 252 -9.39 6.50 -17.00
CA TRP A 252 -10.62 6.83 -16.26
C TRP A 252 -11.80 7.00 -17.21
N LYS A 253 -11.58 7.60 -18.38
CA LYS A 253 -12.60 7.75 -19.43
C LYS A 253 -13.14 6.41 -19.96
N GLU A 254 -12.29 5.38 -20.04
CA GLU A 254 -12.74 4.02 -20.41
C GLU A 254 -13.50 3.36 -19.27
N ARG A 255 -13.05 3.54 -18.02
CA ARG A 255 -13.75 3.03 -16.83
C ARG A 255 -15.15 3.63 -16.69
N ASP A 256 -15.30 4.92 -16.93
CA ASP A 256 -16.59 5.62 -16.88
C ASP A 256 -17.61 5.04 -17.85
N LYS A 257 -17.19 4.61 -19.05
CA LYS A 257 -18.08 3.96 -20.03
C LYS A 257 -18.68 2.64 -19.51
N PHE A 258 -18.00 1.92 -18.63
CA PHE A 258 -18.57 0.73 -17.99
C PHE A 258 -19.63 1.14 -16.95
N TYR A 259 -19.37 2.15 -16.14
CA TYR A 259 -20.33 2.65 -15.15
C TYR A 259 -21.58 3.26 -15.79
N GLU A 260 -21.43 4.02 -16.89
CA GLU A 260 -22.54 4.54 -17.68
C GLU A 260 -23.48 3.45 -18.23
N ARG A 261 -22.93 2.25 -18.47
CA ARG A 261 -23.69 1.06 -18.89
C ARG A 261 -24.21 0.21 -17.73
N GLY A 262 -24.06 0.66 -16.48
CA GLY A 262 -24.42 -0.10 -15.28
C GLY A 262 -23.54 -1.33 -15.03
N MET A 263 -22.37 -1.39 -15.62
CA MET A 263 -21.40 -2.48 -15.47
C MET A 263 -20.24 -2.05 -14.59
N SER A 264 -19.64 -3.02 -13.89
CA SER A 264 -18.36 -2.79 -13.23
C SER A 264 -17.24 -2.74 -14.27
N ALA A 265 -16.29 -1.82 -14.12
CA ALA A 265 -15.09 -1.85 -14.94
C ALA A 265 -14.30 -3.15 -14.68
N PRO A 266 -13.58 -3.68 -15.69
CA PRO A 266 -12.70 -4.82 -15.47
C PRO A 266 -11.78 -4.62 -14.28
N LYS A 267 -11.51 -5.68 -13.54
CA LYS A 267 -10.48 -5.65 -12.48
C LYS A 267 -9.14 -5.41 -13.16
N GLY A 268 -8.38 -4.46 -12.63
CA GLY A 268 -7.08 -4.08 -13.16
C GLY A 268 -5.97 -5.08 -12.81
N GLY A 269 -4.75 -4.76 -13.20
CA GLY A 269 -3.58 -5.56 -12.87
C GLY A 269 -3.28 -6.64 -13.90
N HIS A 270 -3.33 -6.29 -15.16
CA HIS A 270 -3.07 -7.21 -16.27
C HIS A 270 -1.58 -7.36 -16.61
N PHE A 271 -0.75 -6.41 -16.19
CA PHE A 271 0.68 -6.39 -16.51
C PHE A 271 1.50 -6.49 -15.23
N LEU A 272 2.46 -7.40 -15.21
CA LEU A 272 3.49 -7.48 -14.18
C LEU A 272 4.77 -6.87 -14.76
N TYR A 273 5.16 -5.71 -14.24
CA TYR A 273 6.43 -5.08 -14.59
C TYR A 273 7.51 -5.53 -13.63
N VAL A 274 8.69 -5.74 -14.15
CA VAL A 274 9.88 -6.13 -13.40
C VAL A 274 10.99 -5.14 -13.71
N PHE A 275 11.47 -4.46 -12.67
CA PHE A 275 12.56 -3.51 -12.75
C PHE A 275 13.77 -4.06 -11.99
N ASP A 276 14.97 -3.70 -12.37
CA ASP A 276 16.11 -3.85 -11.50
C ASP A 276 16.04 -2.85 -10.32
N LEU A 277 16.98 -2.91 -9.39
CA LEU A 277 16.94 -2.04 -8.19
C LEU A 277 17.31 -0.58 -8.47
N ALA A 278 17.72 -0.26 -9.69
CA ALA A 278 17.98 1.11 -10.15
C ALA A 278 16.84 1.67 -11.03
N GLY A 279 16.03 0.75 -11.62
CA GLY A 279 14.85 1.03 -12.43
C GLY A 279 14.97 0.80 -13.90
#